data_e7836b3760a5c0c5ee41d2bc94831eff
#
_entry.id   e7836b3760a5c0c5ee41d2bc94831eff
#
_cell.length_a   1.000
_cell.length_b   1.000
_cell.length_c   1.000
_cell.angle_alpha   90.00
_cell.angle_beta   90.00
_cell.angle_gamma   90.00
#
_symmetry.space_group_name_H-M   'P 1'
#
loop_
_entity.id
_entity.type
_entity.pdbx_description
1 polymer ?
#
loop_
_entity_poly.entity_id
_entity_poly.type
_entity_poly.pdbx_seq_one_letter_code
_entity_poly.pdbx_strand_id
1 'polypeptide(L)'
;YYGSVTLDEALMKSLNLATVNLSESLSRKDIIRTAKKMGISTPVENTPSLALGTFEVKVIDMATAYSAIANGGYATWPHAIKEIYTRDGYQLYQREADTENRILDAGAVKDLTKMLEKVISQGTGRRAKIPGFAAGKTGTTQDYRDAWFVGFTDEYVIAVWVGNDDNSPMKGVTG
;
A
#
# COMPACT_ATOMS: atom_id res chain seq x y z
N TYR A 1 20.75 7.65 -15.60
CA TYR A 1 20.32 8.94 -15.04
C TYR A 1 19.17 9.47 -15.87
N TYR A 2 18.00 9.75 -15.22
CA TYR A 2 16.79 10.21 -15.92
C TYR A 2 16.64 11.74 -15.92
N GLY A 3 17.59 12.48 -15.31
CA GLY A 3 17.46 13.93 -15.14
C GLY A 3 16.28 14.29 -14.23
N SER A 4 15.57 15.38 -14.53
CA SER A 4 14.32 15.75 -13.84
C SER A 4 13.19 14.86 -14.32
N VAL A 5 12.43 14.29 -13.38
CA VAL A 5 11.28 13.42 -13.65
C VAL A 5 10.05 13.93 -12.90
N THR A 6 8.87 13.64 -13.41
CA THR A 6 7.62 13.91 -12.69
C THR A 6 7.37 12.87 -11.58
N LEU A 7 6.51 13.19 -10.61
CA LEU A 7 6.09 12.22 -9.58
C LEU A 7 5.42 10.99 -10.19
N ASP A 8 4.61 11.18 -11.22
CA ASP A 8 3.98 10.12 -12.00
C ASP A 8 5.03 9.13 -12.55
N GLU A 9 6.06 9.66 -13.21
CA GLU A 9 7.11 8.85 -13.80
C GLU A 9 7.95 8.14 -12.74
N ALA A 10 8.28 8.84 -11.66
CA ALA A 10 9.04 8.28 -10.55
C ALA A 10 8.31 7.09 -9.90
N LEU A 11 7.00 7.21 -9.64
CA LEU A 11 6.20 6.14 -9.06
C LEU A 11 5.98 5.00 -10.06
N MET A 12 5.62 5.32 -11.30
CA MET A 12 5.36 4.36 -12.38
C MET A 12 6.57 3.46 -12.66
N LYS A 13 7.77 4.04 -12.69
CA LYS A 13 9.02 3.32 -12.92
C LYS A 13 9.72 2.86 -11.65
N SER A 14 9.16 3.16 -10.47
CA SER A 14 9.75 2.83 -9.17
C SER A 14 11.19 3.37 -9.00
N LEU A 15 11.40 4.66 -9.29
CA LEU A 15 12.71 5.30 -9.28
C LEU A 15 13.16 5.63 -7.85
N ASN A 16 14.02 4.80 -7.28
CA ASN A 16 14.46 4.89 -5.89
C ASN A 16 15.06 6.27 -5.55
N LEU A 17 15.93 6.81 -6.39
CA LEU A 17 16.59 8.10 -6.12
C LEU A 17 15.58 9.26 -6.05
N ALA A 18 14.59 9.29 -6.96
CA ALA A 18 13.55 10.31 -6.94
C ALA A 18 12.68 10.20 -5.69
N THR A 19 12.34 8.97 -5.26
CA THR A 19 11.56 8.70 -4.06
C THR A 19 12.31 9.13 -2.80
N VAL A 20 13.59 8.82 -2.69
CA VAL A 20 14.45 9.24 -1.56
C VAL A 20 14.57 10.77 -1.53
N ASN A 21 14.86 11.43 -2.64
CA ASN A 21 14.98 12.88 -2.70
C ASN A 21 13.67 13.57 -2.28
N LEU A 22 12.53 13.07 -2.72
CA LEU A 22 11.22 13.58 -2.28
C LEU A 22 11.02 13.39 -0.77
N SER A 23 11.30 12.19 -0.26
CA SER A 23 11.16 11.88 1.16
C SER A 23 12.04 12.77 2.04
N GLU A 24 13.28 13.04 1.62
CA GLU A 24 14.21 13.91 2.35
C GLU A 24 13.80 15.39 2.32
N SER A 25 12.96 15.81 1.37
CA SER A 25 12.36 17.15 1.36
C SER A 25 11.15 17.28 2.31
N LEU A 26 10.68 16.17 2.86
CA LEU A 26 9.54 16.09 3.77
C LEU A 26 9.98 15.73 5.19
N SER A 27 9.09 15.92 6.15
CA SER A 27 9.31 15.45 7.52
C SER A 27 9.11 13.93 7.62
N ARG A 28 10.18 13.15 7.87
CA ARG A 28 10.07 11.70 8.08
C ARG A 28 9.11 11.35 9.22
N LYS A 29 9.01 12.19 10.25
CA LYS A 29 8.04 12.01 11.35
C LYS A 29 6.60 12.08 10.82
N ASP A 30 6.33 12.95 9.86
CA ASP A 30 5.00 13.07 9.26
C ASP A 30 4.69 11.88 8.34
N ILE A 31 5.70 11.37 7.61
CA ILE A 31 5.57 10.13 6.82
C ILE A 31 5.21 8.95 7.74
N ILE A 32 5.97 8.77 8.84
CA ILE A 32 5.71 7.71 9.83
C ILE A 32 4.33 7.87 10.46
N ARG A 33 3.94 9.10 10.83
CA ARG A 33 2.62 9.38 11.39
C ARG A 33 1.50 9.02 10.41
N THR A 34 1.68 9.35 9.13
CA THR A 34 0.71 9.01 8.08
C THR A 34 0.62 7.50 7.88
N ALA A 35 1.74 6.78 7.80
CA ALA A 35 1.75 5.33 7.72
C ALA A 35 0.99 4.67 8.89
N LYS A 36 1.21 5.14 10.12
CA LYS A 36 0.48 4.67 11.30
C LYS A 36 -1.03 4.96 11.23
N LYS A 37 -1.42 6.16 10.77
CA LYS A 37 -2.85 6.50 10.54
C LYS A 37 -3.50 5.59 9.51
N MET A 38 -2.74 5.14 8.52
CA MET A 38 -3.19 4.20 7.48
C MET A 38 -3.23 2.74 7.95
N GLY A 39 -2.79 2.43 9.17
CA GLY A 39 -2.89 1.09 9.75
C GLY A 39 -1.59 0.29 9.80
N ILE A 40 -0.44 0.87 9.47
CA ILE A 40 0.85 0.20 9.67
C ILE A 40 1.11 0.08 11.17
N SER A 41 1.01 -1.15 11.70
CA SER A 41 1.12 -1.45 13.14
C SER A 41 2.54 -1.74 13.59
N THR A 42 3.40 -2.17 12.67
CA THR A 42 4.81 -2.46 12.95
C THR A 42 5.60 -1.19 13.22
N PRO A 43 6.64 -1.24 14.08
CA PRO A 43 7.54 -0.11 14.30
C PRO A 43 8.22 0.31 12.99
N VAL A 44 8.14 1.58 12.66
CA VAL A 44 8.78 2.17 11.48
C VAL A 44 9.95 3.02 11.95
N GLU A 45 11.15 2.70 11.48
CA GLU A 45 12.36 3.42 11.84
C GLU A 45 12.51 4.74 11.09
N ASN A 46 13.02 5.76 11.79
CA ASN A 46 13.26 7.09 11.22
C ASN A 46 14.65 7.13 10.52
N THR A 47 14.80 6.39 9.44
CA THR A 47 16.04 6.31 8.64
C THR A 47 15.80 6.85 7.22
N PRO A 48 16.85 7.28 6.50
CA PRO A 48 16.72 7.70 5.09
C PRO A 48 16.13 6.63 4.19
N SER A 49 16.34 5.36 4.52
CA SER A 49 15.83 4.21 3.77
C SER A 49 14.32 3.96 3.95
N LEU A 50 13.68 4.70 4.88
CA LEU A 50 12.21 4.69 5.07
C LEU A 50 11.46 4.80 3.73
N ALA A 51 11.92 5.71 2.86
CA ALA A 51 11.30 5.97 1.56
C ALA A 51 11.30 4.75 0.63
N LEU A 52 12.18 3.78 0.86
CA LEU A 52 12.30 2.56 0.06
C LEU A 52 11.62 1.34 0.71
N GLY A 53 11.03 1.53 1.90
CA GLY A 53 10.33 0.46 2.59
C GLY A 53 11.25 -0.65 3.11
N THR A 54 12.38 -0.28 3.71
CA THR A 54 13.40 -1.23 4.18
C THR A 54 13.10 -1.84 5.56
N PHE A 55 11.90 -1.70 6.07
CA PHE A 55 11.46 -2.24 7.34
C PHE A 55 10.39 -3.32 7.14
N GLU A 56 10.31 -4.23 8.07
CA GLU A 56 9.34 -5.32 8.04
C GLU A 56 7.91 -4.78 8.25
N VAL A 57 6.97 -5.32 7.48
CA VAL A 57 5.55 -5.02 7.60
C VAL A 57 4.72 -6.28 7.47
N LYS A 58 3.56 -6.30 8.10
CA LYS A 58 2.60 -7.39 7.92
C LYS A 58 1.84 -7.20 6.61
N VAL A 59 1.52 -8.31 5.94
CA VAL A 59 0.71 -8.28 4.71
C VAL A 59 -0.64 -7.60 4.96
N ILE A 60 -1.26 -7.88 6.12
CA ILE A 60 -2.54 -7.27 6.50
C ILE A 60 -2.42 -5.75 6.71
N ASP A 61 -1.30 -5.25 7.24
CA ASP A 61 -1.07 -3.82 7.42
C ASP A 61 -0.99 -3.11 6.06
N MET A 62 -0.32 -3.72 5.08
CA MET A 62 -0.25 -3.19 3.71
C MET A 62 -1.64 -3.17 3.05
N ALA A 63 -2.42 -4.25 3.19
CA ALA A 63 -3.79 -4.28 2.69
C ALA A 63 -4.64 -3.18 3.36
N THR A 64 -4.50 -2.98 4.67
CA THR A 64 -5.20 -1.94 5.43
C THR A 64 -4.83 -0.54 4.94
N ALA A 65 -3.53 -0.26 4.73
CA ALA A 65 -3.06 1.02 4.24
C ALA A 65 -3.61 1.34 2.84
N TYR A 66 -3.59 0.37 1.93
CA TYR A 66 -4.14 0.53 0.59
C TYR A 66 -5.67 0.61 0.58
N SER A 67 -6.35 -0.02 1.55
CA SER A 67 -7.80 0.14 1.72
C SER A 67 -8.20 1.57 2.03
N ALA A 68 -7.39 2.31 2.80
CA ALA A 68 -7.63 3.73 3.03
C ALA A 68 -7.54 4.57 1.74
N ILE A 69 -6.62 4.22 0.82
CA ILE A 69 -6.51 4.86 -0.50
C ILE A 69 -7.72 4.49 -1.37
N ALA A 70 -8.02 3.19 -1.49
CA ALA A 70 -9.15 2.68 -2.27
C ALA A 70 -10.49 3.26 -1.80
N ASN A 71 -10.64 3.50 -0.50
CA ASN A 71 -11.83 4.08 0.13
C ASN A 71 -11.80 5.62 0.18
N GLY A 72 -11.12 6.27 -0.76
CA GLY A 72 -11.13 7.73 -0.91
C GLY A 72 -10.53 8.50 0.26
N GLY A 73 -9.66 7.89 1.06
CA GLY A 73 -8.96 8.50 2.18
C GLY A 73 -9.61 8.26 3.55
N TYR A 74 -10.64 7.43 3.62
CA TYR A 74 -11.23 7.01 4.88
C TYR A 74 -10.52 5.78 5.45
N ALA A 75 -10.30 5.78 6.77
CA ALA A 75 -9.73 4.62 7.45
C ALA A 75 -10.60 3.38 7.26
N THR A 76 -9.96 2.23 7.13
CA THR A 76 -10.64 0.93 7.04
C THR A 76 -9.85 -0.05 7.89
N TRP A 77 -10.50 -0.65 8.87
CA TRP A 77 -9.83 -1.55 9.80
C TRP A 77 -10.19 -3.01 9.52
N PRO A 78 -9.21 -3.92 9.44
CA PRO A 78 -9.49 -5.34 9.23
C PRO A 78 -10.30 -5.91 10.40
N HIS A 79 -11.27 -6.75 10.07
CA HIS A 79 -12.13 -7.41 11.05
C HIS A 79 -12.53 -8.79 10.54
N ALA A 80 -12.72 -9.72 11.46
CA ALA A 80 -13.15 -11.09 11.15
C ALA A 80 -14.66 -11.31 11.35
N ILE A 81 -15.29 -10.48 12.20
CA ILE A 81 -16.71 -10.66 12.57
C ILE A 81 -17.47 -9.41 12.15
N LYS A 82 -18.49 -9.58 11.33
CA LYS A 82 -19.42 -8.53 10.93
C LYS A 82 -20.66 -8.49 11.82
N GLU A 83 -21.20 -9.67 12.11
CA GLU A 83 -22.46 -9.82 12.85
C GLU A 83 -22.43 -11.08 13.71
N ILE A 84 -23.12 -11.04 14.85
CA ILE A 84 -23.32 -12.18 15.73
C ILE A 84 -24.80 -12.26 16.05
N TYR A 85 -25.39 -13.44 15.85
CA TYR A 85 -26.77 -13.72 16.18
C TYR A 85 -26.88 -14.89 17.15
N THR A 86 -27.95 -14.88 17.99
CA THR A 86 -28.38 -16.05 18.74
C THR A 86 -29.02 -17.07 17.80
N ARG A 87 -29.27 -18.30 18.30
CA ARG A 87 -29.97 -19.35 17.50
C ARG A 87 -31.40 -18.99 17.11
N ASP A 88 -32.07 -18.19 17.92
CA ASP A 88 -33.42 -17.68 17.72
C ASP A 88 -33.50 -16.38 16.92
N GLY A 89 -32.33 -15.94 16.35
CA GLY A 89 -32.26 -14.82 15.41
C GLY A 89 -32.11 -13.44 16.04
N TYR A 90 -31.89 -13.34 17.34
CA TYR A 90 -31.65 -12.06 18.00
C TYR A 90 -30.19 -11.62 17.71
N GLN A 91 -30.03 -10.38 17.21
CA GLN A 91 -28.70 -9.79 16.87
C GLN A 91 -28.00 -9.34 18.15
N LEU A 92 -26.84 -9.95 18.45
CA LEU A 92 -26.01 -9.61 19.59
C LEU A 92 -24.94 -8.55 19.25
N TYR A 93 -24.48 -8.54 18.00
CA TYR A 93 -23.44 -7.62 17.55
C TYR A 93 -23.60 -7.33 16.07
N GLN A 94 -23.37 -6.09 15.70
CA GLN A 94 -23.17 -5.64 14.32
C GLN A 94 -22.02 -4.64 14.29
N ARG A 95 -21.10 -4.85 13.36
CA ARG A 95 -20.03 -3.90 13.11
C ARG A 95 -20.56 -2.69 12.37
N GLU A 96 -20.28 -1.53 12.89
CA GLU A 96 -20.52 -0.26 12.18
C GLU A 96 -19.42 -0.03 11.13
N ALA A 97 -19.78 0.61 10.02
CA ALA A 97 -18.82 0.94 8.96
C ALA A 97 -17.86 2.06 9.41
N ASP A 98 -16.59 1.94 9.07
CA ASP A 98 -15.54 2.92 9.39
C ASP A 98 -15.61 4.16 8.46
N THR A 99 -16.79 4.77 8.29
CA THR A 99 -17.01 5.84 7.29
C THR A 99 -16.76 7.26 7.81
N GLU A 100 -16.53 7.44 9.11
CA GLU A 100 -16.53 8.77 9.72
C GLU A 100 -15.15 9.45 9.75
N ASN A 101 -14.05 8.70 9.66
CA ASN A 101 -12.71 9.22 9.82
C ASN A 101 -11.93 9.29 8.50
N ARG A 102 -12.01 10.42 7.82
CA ARG A 102 -11.10 10.72 6.72
C ARG A 102 -9.70 11.02 7.27
N ILE A 103 -8.74 10.18 6.95
CA ILE A 103 -7.34 10.25 7.42
C ILE A 103 -6.38 10.80 6.37
N LEU A 104 -6.78 10.79 5.09
CA LEU A 104 -6.02 11.32 3.95
C LEU A 104 -6.84 12.37 3.22
N ASP A 105 -6.16 13.37 2.66
CA ASP A 105 -6.79 14.39 1.81
C ASP A 105 -7.37 13.76 0.53
N ALA A 106 -8.58 14.15 0.15
CA ALA A 106 -9.27 13.56 -0.98
C ALA A 106 -8.59 13.87 -2.32
N GLY A 107 -8.02 15.06 -2.47
CA GLY A 107 -7.29 15.48 -3.67
C GLY A 107 -6.02 14.66 -3.82
N ALA A 108 -5.24 14.53 -2.74
CA ALA A 108 -4.03 13.73 -2.71
C ALA A 108 -4.30 12.24 -3.02
N VAL A 109 -5.37 11.67 -2.46
CA VAL A 109 -5.79 10.28 -2.76
C VAL A 109 -6.16 10.12 -4.23
N LYS A 110 -6.93 11.04 -4.79
CA LYS A 110 -7.31 11.01 -6.22
C LYS A 110 -6.09 11.05 -7.14
N ASP A 111 -5.10 11.91 -6.82
CA ASP A 111 -3.90 12.02 -7.65
C ASP A 111 -3.00 10.79 -7.48
N LEU A 112 -2.83 10.29 -6.24
CA LEU A 112 -2.11 9.05 -5.99
C LEU A 112 -2.74 7.86 -6.70
N THR A 113 -4.07 7.74 -6.68
CA THR A 113 -4.80 6.67 -7.40
C THR A 113 -4.47 6.69 -8.88
N LYS A 114 -4.51 7.85 -9.55
CA LYS A 114 -4.14 7.98 -10.97
C LYS A 114 -2.68 7.57 -11.23
N MET A 115 -1.78 7.90 -10.31
CA MET A 115 -0.38 7.50 -10.42
C MET A 115 -0.24 5.97 -10.29
N LEU A 116 -0.99 5.34 -9.36
CA LEU A 116 -1.00 3.89 -9.18
C LEU A 116 -1.65 3.14 -10.36
N GLU A 117 -2.66 3.72 -11.02
CA GLU A 117 -3.19 3.21 -12.29
C GLU A 117 -2.12 3.17 -13.39
N LYS A 118 -1.26 4.20 -13.47
CA LYS A 118 -0.15 4.24 -14.44
C LYS A 118 0.88 3.14 -14.17
N VAL A 119 1.11 2.76 -12.91
CA VAL A 119 1.97 1.61 -12.57
C VAL A 119 1.44 0.33 -13.23
N ILE A 120 0.11 0.11 -13.21
CA ILE A 120 -0.54 -1.06 -13.81
C ILE A 120 -0.62 -0.94 -15.33
N SER A 121 -0.97 0.23 -15.86
CA SER A 121 -1.18 0.39 -17.31
C SER A 121 0.12 0.48 -18.10
N GLN A 122 1.18 1.10 -17.57
CA GLN A 122 2.39 1.47 -18.30
C GLN A 122 3.70 1.16 -17.53
N GLY A 123 3.61 0.91 -16.23
CA GLY A 123 4.74 0.80 -15.32
C GLY A 123 5.19 -0.62 -14.99
N THR A 124 5.74 -0.78 -13.79
CA THR A 124 6.28 -2.05 -13.29
C THR A 124 5.20 -3.10 -13.03
N GLY A 125 3.96 -2.68 -12.79
CA GLY A 125 2.80 -3.54 -12.47
C GLY A 125 2.02 -4.05 -13.68
N ARG A 126 2.50 -3.93 -14.91
CA ARG A 126 1.76 -4.29 -16.15
C ARG A 126 1.25 -5.73 -16.19
N ARG A 127 1.89 -6.66 -15.48
CA ARG A 127 1.44 -8.06 -15.39
C ARG A 127 0.15 -8.22 -14.57
N ALA A 128 -0.16 -7.27 -13.71
CA ALA A 128 -1.39 -7.24 -12.91
C ALA A 128 -2.56 -6.55 -13.63
N LYS A 129 -2.41 -6.17 -14.91
CA LYS A 129 -3.47 -5.53 -15.69
C LYS A 129 -4.65 -6.48 -15.89
N ILE A 130 -5.84 -5.99 -15.55
CA ILE A 130 -7.13 -6.67 -15.75
C ILE A 130 -8.07 -5.80 -16.59
N PRO A 131 -9.17 -6.34 -17.13
CA PRO A 131 -10.25 -5.51 -17.65
C PRO A 131 -10.85 -4.63 -16.54
N GLY A 132 -11.11 -3.35 -16.84
CA GLY A 132 -11.64 -2.39 -15.87
C GLY A 132 -10.57 -1.64 -15.08
N PHE A 133 -10.99 -1.06 -13.96
CA PHE A 133 -10.12 -0.27 -13.09
C PHE A 133 -9.19 -1.15 -12.25
N ALA A 134 -7.93 -0.80 -12.24
CA ALA A 134 -6.94 -1.38 -11.32
C ALA A 134 -5.82 -0.37 -11.04
N ALA A 135 -5.46 -0.23 -9.78
CA ALA A 135 -4.36 0.60 -9.30
C ALA A 135 -3.49 -0.21 -8.34
N GLY A 136 -2.18 0.00 -8.34
CA GLY A 136 -1.31 -0.79 -7.47
C GLY A 136 0.16 -0.48 -7.62
N LYS A 137 0.97 -1.15 -6.80
CA LYS A 137 2.42 -0.98 -6.76
C LYS A 137 3.12 -2.31 -6.55
N THR A 138 4.20 -2.52 -7.27
CA THR A 138 5.15 -3.61 -7.06
C THR A 138 6.22 -3.20 -6.06
N GLY A 139 6.75 -4.15 -5.31
CA GLY A 139 7.91 -4.01 -4.45
C GLY A 139 8.86 -5.20 -4.66
N THR A 140 10.16 -4.94 -4.65
CA THR A 140 11.19 -5.98 -4.68
C THR A 140 12.36 -5.51 -3.84
N THR A 141 12.76 -6.30 -2.86
CA THR A 141 13.95 -6.01 -2.04
C THR A 141 15.23 -6.40 -2.78
N GLN A 142 16.36 -5.90 -2.29
CA GLN A 142 17.66 -6.30 -2.80
C GLN A 142 17.85 -7.83 -2.63
N ASP A 143 18.59 -8.42 -3.56
CA ASP A 143 18.84 -9.87 -3.60
C ASP A 143 17.58 -10.73 -3.75
N TYR A 144 16.44 -10.15 -4.20
CA TYR A 144 15.18 -10.88 -4.40
C TYR A 144 14.68 -11.61 -3.15
N ARG A 145 14.84 -11.04 -1.96
CA ARG A 145 14.37 -11.65 -0.71
C ARG A 145 12.87 -11.55 -0.53
N ASP A 146 12.30 -10.42 -0.99
CA ASP A 146 10.87 -10.16 -0.96
C ASP A 146 10.38 -9.70 -2.33
N ALA A 147 9.27 -10.25 -2.75
CA ALA A 147 8.49 -9.77 -3.87
C ALA A 147 7.09 -9.41 -3.40
N TRP A 148 6.70 -8.15 -3.62
CA TRP A 148 5.43 -7.59 -3.20
C TRP A 148 4.61 -7.10 -4.37
N PHE A 149 3.32 -7.32 -4.28
CA PHE A 149 2.33 -6.56 -5.03
C PHE A 149 1.21 -6.15 -4.09
N VAL A 150 0.86 -4.86 -4.08
CA VAL A 150 -0.34 -4.36 -3.39
C VAL A 150 -1.11 -3.50 -4.37
N GLY A 151 -2.39 -3.80 -4.53
CA GLY A 151 -3.25 -3.09 -5.46
C GLY A 151 -4.71 -3.17 -5.07
N PHE A 152 -5.54 -2.45 -5.81
CA PHE A 152 -6.97 -2.43 -5.59
C PHE A 152 -7.74 -2.20 -6.90
N THR A 153 -8.99 -2.65 -6.88
CA THR A 153 -10.03 -2.42 -7.88
C THR A 153 -11.15 -1.60 -7.25
N ASP A 154 -12.29 -1.47 -7.93
CA ASP A 154 -13.48 -0.86 -7.35
C ASP A 154 -14.06 -1.67 -6.18
N GLU A 155 -13.76 -2.98 -6.09
CA GLU A 155 -14.37 -3.89 -5.12
C GLU A 155 -13.39 -4.50 -4.12
N TYR A 156 -12.12 -4.67 -4.50
CA TYR A 156 -11.14 -5.46 -3.73
C TYR A 156 -9.85 -4.72 -3.51
N VAL A 157 -9.24 -4.94 -2.35
CA VAL A 157 -7.83 -4.65 -2.08
C VAL A 157 -7.09 -5.97 -1.95
N ILE A 158 -5.98 -6.09 -2.64
CA ILE A 158 -5.17 -7.30 -2.71
C ILE A 158 -3.74 -6.97 -2.30
N ALA A 159 -3.22 -7.69 -1.32
CA ALA A 159 -1.81 -7.64 -0.96
C ALA A 159 -1.21 -9.04 -1.08
N VAL A 160 -0.13 -9.16 -1.82
CA VAL A 160 0.59 -10.43 -2.03
C VAL A 160 2.05 -10.22 -1.67
N TRP A 161 2.57 -11.13 -0.86
CA TRP A 161 3.98 -11.24 -0.54
C TRP A 161 4.46 -12.64 -0.90
N VAL A 162 5.65 -12.70 -1.49
CA VAL A 162 6.37 -13.95 -1.76
C VAL A 162 7.79 -13.77 -1.26
N GLY A 163 8.24 -14.73 -0.48
CA GLY A 163 9.58 -14.76 0.13
C GLY A 163 9.84 -16.08 0.82
N ASN A 164 11.04 -16.25 1.34
CA ASN A 164 11.42 -17.41 2.17
C ASN A 164 11.37 -17.02 3.65
N ASP A 165 10.84 -17.90 4.49
CA ASP A 165 10.71 -17.66 5.94
C ASP A 165 12.06 -17.47 6.65
N ASP A 166 13.13 -18.02 6.10
CA ASP A 166 14.50 -17.86 6.57
C ASP A 166 15.22 -16.64 5.99
N ASN A 167 14.49 -15.79 5.25
CA ASN A 167 15.01 -14.60 4.56
C ASN A 167 16.11 -14.93 3.54
N SER A 168 16.19 -16.15 3.02
CA SER A 168 17.10 -16.51 1.94
C SER A 168 16.65 -15.90 0.60
N PRO A 169 17.59 -15.55 -0.31
CA PRO A 169 17.23 -15.01 -1.61
C PRO A 169 16.44 -15.96 -2.48
N MET A 170 15.45 -15.44 -3.19
CA MET A 170 14.76 -16.14 -4.27
C MET A 170 15.53 -16.00 -5.60
N LYS A 171 15.28 -16.89 -6.57
CA LYS A 171 15.93 -16.83 -7.88
C LYS A 171 15.10 -16.02 -8.87
N GLY A 172 15.40 -14.71 -9.01
CA GLY A 172 14.81 -13.86 -10.04
C GLY A 172 13.32 -13.59 -9.86
N VAL A 173 12.77 -13.74 -8.65
CA VAL A 173 11.36 -13.42 -8.35
C VAL A 173 11.27 -11.94 -8.04
N THR A 174 10.35 -11.26 -8.71
CA THR A 174 10.07 -9.83 -8.53
C THR A 174 8.59 -9.61 -8.29
N GLY A 175 8.25 -8.53 -7.58
CA GLY A 175 6.87 -8.10 -7.44
C GLY A 175 6.26 -7.53 -8.72
#